data_003e44bf4a6f2515bcc4e462e14634e1
#
_entry.id   003e44bf4a6f2515bcc4e462e14634e1
#
_cell.length_a   1.000
_cell.length_b   1.000
_cell.length_c   1.000
_cell.angle_alpha   90.00
_cell.angle_beta   90.00
_cell.angle_gamma   90.00
#
_symmetry.space_group_name_H-M   'P 1'
#
loop_
_entity.id
_entity.type
_entity.pdbx_description
1 polymer ?
#
loop_
_entity_poly.entity_id
_entity_poly.type
_entity_poly.pdbx_seq_one_letter_code
_entity_poly.pdbx_strand_id
1 'polypeptide(L)'
;MTMMHKILGAAAALALSAGAALADPALIYDLGGKFDKSFNEAAFNGAERFAAETGGAYRDIELQSEAQREQALRRFAEAGFNPVVT
;
A
#
# COMPACT_ATOMS: atom_id res chain seq x y z
N MET A 1 -4.35 35.16 24.28
CA MET A 1 -3.04 34.90 23.68
C MET A 1 -2.48 33.55 24.02
N THR A 2 -2.52 33.15 25.28
CA THR A 2 -2.06 31.82 25.68
C THR A 2 -2.83 30.67 25.02
N MET A 3 -4.11 30.85 24.76
CA MET A 3 -4.94 29.84 24.08
C MET A 3 -4.55 29.64 22.62
N MET A 4 -4.10 30.69 21.92
CA MET A 4 -3.64 30.55 20.54
C MET A 4 -2.40 29.71 20.41
N HIS A 5 -1.45 29.83 21.33
CA HIS A 5 -0.25 29.01 21.32
C HIS A 5 -0.54 27.54 21.54
N LYS A 6 -1.52 27.20 22.39
CA LYS A 6 -1.94 25.82 22.60
C LYS A 6 -2.59 25.20 21.36
N ILE A 7 -3.39 25.96 20.65
CA ILE A 7 -4.03 25.52 19.41
C ILE A 7 -2.98 25.27 18.33
N LEU A 8 -2.00 26.16 18.18
CA LEU A 8 -0.92 25.99 17.21
C LEU A 8 -0.08 24.73 17.50
N GLY A 9 0.21 24.46 18.77
CA GLY A 9 0.94 23.26 19.15
C GLY A 9 0.19 21.97 18.81
N ALA A 10 -1.13 21.95 19.06
CA ALA A 10 -1.96 20.79 18.73
C ALA A 10 -2.05 20.57 17.21
N ALA A 11 -2.16 21.62 16.43
CA ALA A 11 -2.19 21.53 14.97
C ALA A 11 -0.87 20.98 14.41
N ALA A 12 0.25 21.43 14.94
CA ALA A 12 1.57 20.94 14.54
C ALA A 12 1.74 19.45 14.85
N ALA A 13 1.28 19.00 16.01
CA ALA A 13 1.34 17.58 16.39
C ALA A 13 0.49 16.71 15.46
N LEU A 14 -0.71 17.18 15.09
CA LEU A 14 -1.58 16.47 14.15
C LEU A 14 -0.95 16.39 12.75
N ALA A 15 -0.32 17.46 12.29
CA ALA A 15 0.36 17.47 11.00
C ALA A 15 1.53 16.49 10.96
N LEU A 16 2.31 16.39 12.03
CA LEU A 16 3.40 15.42 12.14
C LEU A 16 2.89 13.99 12.13
N SER A 17 1.77 13.71 12.83
CA SER A 17 1.16 12.39 12.83
C SER A 17 0.66 12.00 11.43
N ALA A 18 0.05 12.93 10.72
CA ALA A 18 -0.41 12.71 9.35
C ALA A 18 0.77 12.47 8.40
N GLY A 19 1.88 13.20 8.58
CA GLY A 19 3.09 13.04 7.77
C GLY A 19 3.82 11.72 8.03
N ALA A 20 3.54 11.06 9.15
CA ALA A 20 4.12 9.77 9.49
C ALA A 20 3.25 8.60 9.02
N ALA A 21 2.20 8.84 8.26
CA ALA A 21 1.34 7.78 7.75
C ALA A 21 2.15 6.83 6.87
N LEU A 22 1.87 5.53 7.03
CA LEU A 22 2.54 4.48 6.25
C LEU A 22 2.08 4.54 4.79
N ALA A 23 2.99 4.16 3.90
CA ALA A 23 2.67 3.99 2.50
C ALA A 23 1.74 2.78 2.31
N ASP A 24 0.97 2.81 1.23
CA ASP A 24 0.10 1.68 0.89
C ASP A 24 0.94 0.54 0.29
N PRO A 25 0.59 -0.71 0.56
CA PRO A 25 1.23 -1.84 -0.09
C PRO A 25 0.75 -2.03 -1.53
N ALA A 26 1.56 -2.70 -2.32
CA ALA A 26 1.21 -3.10 -3.66
C ALA A 26 1.57 -4.57 -3.89
N LEU A 27 0.77 -5.25 -4.72
CA LEU A 27 0.94 -6.65 -5.03
C LEU A 27 1.07 -6.84 -6.54
N ILE A 28 1.99 -7.69 -6.93
CA ILE A 28 2.17 -8.09 -8.32
C ILE A 28 1.93 -9.60 -8.38
N TYR A 29 0.82 -9.99 -9.00
CA TYR A 29 0.49 -11.41 -9.11
C TYR A 29 1.24 -12.03 -10.28
N ASP A 30 1.68 -13.27 -10.09
CA ASP A 30 2.29 -14.06 -11.15
C ASP A 30 1.28 -14.35 -12.26
N LEU A 31 1.78 -14.92 -13.34
CA LEU A 31 0.91 -15.40 -14.41
C LEU A 31 -0.13 -16.37 -13.85
N GLY A 32 -1.32 -16.32 -14.37
CA GLY A 32 -2.44 -17.12 -13.88
C GLY A 32 -3.51 -16.29 -13.17
N GLY A 33 -3.17 -15.06 -12.75
CA GLY A 33 -4.12 -14.14 -12.16
C GLY A 33 -4.40 -14.38 -10.68
N LYS A 34 -5.13 -13.45 -10.08
CA LYS A 34 -5.35 -13.44 -8.63
C LYS A 34 -6.26 -14.57 -8.13
N PHE A 35 -7.05 -15.17 -8.98
CA PHE A 35 -7.97 -16.25 -8.60
C PHE A 35 -7.47 -17.63 -9.05
N ASP A 36 -6.18 -17.87 -8.90
CA ASP A 36 -5.53 -19.10 -9.34
C ASP A 36 -5.72 -20.29 -8.38
N LYS A 37 -6.44 -20.08 -7.29
CA LYS A 37 -6.64 -21.06 -6.22
C LYS A 37 -5.33 -21.56 -5.62
N SER A 38 -4.30 -20.72 -5.64
CA SER A 38 -2.97 -21.05 -5.18
C SER A 38 -2.30 -19.81 -4.60
N PHE A 39 -1.06 -19.56 -4.98
CA PHE A 39 -0.22 -18.51 -4.41
C PHE A 39 -0.82 -17.12 -4.62
N ASN A 40 -1.26 -16.80 -5.83
CA ASN A 40 -1.81 -15.48 -6.12
C ASN A 40 -3.08 -15.20 -5.32
N GLU A 41 -3.97 -16.17 -5.23
CA GLU A 41 -5.20 -16.01 -4.47
C GLU A 41 -4.92 -15.85 -2.98
N ALA A 42 -3.93 -16.55 -2.45
CA ALA A 42 -3.52 -16.38 -1.06
C ALA A 42 -3.03 -14.95 -0.80
N ALA A 43 -2.25 -14.40 -1.72
CA ALA A 43 -1.78 -13.02 -1.61
C ALA A 43 -2.93 -12.02 -1.68
N PHE A 44 -3.88 -12.25 -2.59
CA PHE A 44 -5.07 -11.43 -2.72
C PHE A 44 -5.90 -11.46 -1.42
N ASN A 45 -6.13 -12.63 -0.88
CA ASN A 45 -6.89 -12.77 0.37
C ASN A 45 -6.20 -12.04 1.52
N GLY A 46 -4.88 -12.10 1.57
CA GLY A 46 -4.09 -11.36 2.57
C GLY A 46 -4.26 -9.85 2.44
N ALA A 47 -4.25 -9.34 1.21
CA ALA A 47 -4.45 -7.92 0.95
C ALA A 47 -5.86 -7.46 1.32
N GLU A 48 -6.87 -8.25 0.99
CA GLU A 48 -8.26 -7.96 1.36
C GLU A 48 -8.42 -7.94 2.88
N ARG A 49 -7.80 -8.88 3.57
CA ARG A 49 -7.82 -8.93 5.01
C ARG A 49 -7.13 -7.72 5.64
N PHE A 50 -6.00 -7.32 5.10
CA PHE A 50 -5.29 -6.11 5.52
C PHE A 50 -6.21 -4.90 5.41
N ALA A 51 -6.87 -4.71 4.26
CA ALA A 51 -7.77 -3.58 4.05
C ALA A 51 -8.95 -3.61 5.03
N ALA A 52 -9.54 -4.79 5.27
CA ALA A 52 -10.65 -4.94 6.18
C ALA A 52 -10.27 -4.65 7.64
N GLU A 53 -9.12 -5.13 8.08
CA GLU A 53 -8.67 -4.99 9.47
C GLU A 53 -8.11 -3.62 9.79
N THR A 54 -7.49 -2.94 8.82
CA THR A 54 -6.80 -1.67 9.05
C THR A 54 -7.51 -0.45 8.48
N GLY A 55 -8.46 -0.66 7.58
CA GLY A 55 -9.05 0.43 6.80
C GLY A 55 -8.11 0.99 5.75
N GLY A 56 -6.93 0.38 5.58
CA GLY A 56 -5.95 0.81 4.60
C GLY A 56 -6.32 0.42 3.18
N ALA A 57 -5.57 0.96 2.24
CA ALA A 57 -5.74 0.66 0.82
C ALA A 57 -4.53 -0.10 0.30
N TYR A 58 -4.69 -0.76 -0.82
CA TYR A 58 -3.57 -1.39 -1.53
C TYR A 58 -3.81 -1.31 -3.03
N ARG A 59 -2.76 -1.51 -3.80
CA ARG A 59 -2.81 -1.62 -5.27
C ARG A 59 -2.37 -3.02 -5.67
N ASP A 60 -2.92 -3.51 -6.78
CA ASP A 60 -2.50 -4.78 -7.33
C ASP A 60 -2.52 -4.76 -8.85
N ILE A 61 -1.70 -5.60 -9.45
CA ILE A 61 -1.73 -5.86 -10.88
C ILE A 61 -1.49 -7.34 -11.15
N GLU A 62 -2.06 -7.80 -12.25
CA GLU A 62 -1.86 -9.16 -12.76
C GLU A 62 -0.93 -9.10 -13.95
N LEU A 63 0.16 -9.85 -13.92
CA LEU A 63 1.12 -9.88 -15.01
C LEU A 63 0.53 -10.61 -16.22
N GLN A 64 0.73 -10.05 -17.38
CA GLN A 64 0.39 -10.69 -18.65
C GLN A 64 1.57 -11.45 -19.24
N SER A 65 2.79 -11.08 -18.83
CA SER A 65 4.03 -11.78 -19.19
C SER A 65 5.07 -11.54 -18.11
N GLU A 66 6.03 -12.45 -18.01
CA GLU A 66 7.13 -12.32 -17.04
C GLU A 66 7.96 -11.05 -17.28
N ALA A 67 8.08 -10.63 -18.52
CA ALA A 67 8.84 -9.44 -18.89
C ALA A 67 8.31 -8.16 -18.23
N GLN A 68 7.07 -8.16 -17.80
CA GLN A 68 6.44 -7.00 -17.14
C GLN A 68 6.79 -6.87 -15.67
N ARG A 69 7.32 -7.92 -15.04
CA ARG A 69 7.54 -7.95 -13.60
C ARG A 69 8.46 -6.83 -13.12
N GLU A 70 9.62 -6.69 -13.75
CA GLU A 70 10.59 -5.68 -13.34
C GLU A 70 10.03 -4.28 -13.49
N GLN A 71 9.32 -4.01 -14.58
CA GLN A 71 8.73 -2.70 -14.82
C GLN A 71 7.65 -2.38 -13.79
N ALA A 72 6.79 -3.34 -13.49
CA ALA A 72 5.74 -3.17 -12.49
C ALA A 72 6.34 -2.90 -11.10
N LEU A 73 7.34 -3.68 -10.73
CA LEU A 73 8.04 -3.51 -9.46
C LEU A 73 8.64 -2.12 -9.34
N ARG A 74 9.31 -1.68 -10.39
CA ARG A 74 9.94 -0.35 -10.42
C ARG A 74 8.91 0.76 -10.33
N ARG A 75 7.81 0.66 -11.07
CA ARG A 75 6.75 1.66 -11.04
C ARG A 75 6.12 1.81 -9.67
N PHE A 76 5.83 0.70 -9.01
CA PHE A 76 5.26 0.76 -7.66
C PHE A 76 6.26 1.36 -6.67
N ALA A 77 7.52 0.97 -6.76
CA ALA A 77 8.55 1.52 -5.88
C ALA A 77 8.72 3.03 -6.07
N GLU A 78 8.78 3.48 -7.32
CA GLU A 78 8.91 4.91 -7.63
C GLU A 78 7.69 5.70 -7.22
N ALA A 79 6.51 5.11 -7.26
CA ALA A 79 5.27 5.74 -6.84
C ALA A 79 5.11 5.79 -5.30
N GLY A 80 6.03 5.18 -4.57
CA GLY A 80 6.04 5.23 -3.11
C GLY A 80 5.27 4.12 -2.42
N PHE A 81 4.85 3.07 -3.13
CA PHE A 81 4.20 1.92 -2.49
C PHE A 81 5.23 1.14 -1.67
N ASN A 82 4.82 0.69 -0.51
CA ASN A 82 5.71 -0.05 0.39
C ASN A 82 4.87 -0.84 1.41
N PRO A 83 5.03 -2.18 1.50
CA PRO A 83 5.90 -3.00 0.68
C PRO A 83 5.35 -3.25 -0.73
N VAL A 84 6.21 -3.71 -1.62
CA VAL A 84 5.79 -4.24 -2.92
C VAL A 84 6.02 -5.76 -2.86
N VAL A 85 4.93 -6.50 -2.95
CA VAL A 85 4.94 -7.96 -2.83
C VAL A 85 4.84 -8.57 -4.22
N THR A 86 5.77 -9.46 -4.54
CA THR A 86 5.81 -10.11 -5.84
C THR A 86 6.26 -11.56 -5.75
#